data_2913f3e53ed97c347ae0c8e63c68eb74
#
_entry.id   2913f3e53ed97c347ae0c8e63c68eb74
#
_cell.length_a   1.000
_cell.length_b   1.000
_cell.length_c   1.000
_cell.angle_alpha   90.00
_cell.angle_beta   90.00
_cell.angle_gamma   90.00
#
_symmetry.space_group_name_H-M   'P 1'
#
loop_
_entity.id
_entity.type
_entity.pdbx_description
1 polymer ?
#
loop_
_entity_poly.entity_id
_entity_poly.type
_entity_poly.pdbx_seq_one_letter_code
_entity_poly.pdbx_strand_id
1 'polypeptide(L)'
;MAKKIVRVVGHKNPDTDSICAAIAYANLKSHTDDTMEYIPMRAGSISAETAFVLDYFKADTPVLLKDVGTQIKDIHIRRTEGVSSNLSMKKAWEMMKILNVVTLPVVNKKDKLEGLIVTGDIAKSYMDVYDNSILAKARTQYRNIVETLDGKIVAGNEHGYFVKGKVIVGAGTPDTIKGNVAEDDLVIISDREESQLICIEANCSCIIVTSGFDISKDVINAANAKDVVVISTPYDTFTTSRLINQSMPIKSFMTRENLIHFDLDDYVDDVRDTVSKIRHRDFPILDENQNYVGMFSRRNLMNARKKQVILVDHNETSQAVANIDEAEILEIIDHHRIGSLETIGPVYFRNQPLGCTGTIIYQMYMEKGVEVTPQMAGLMCAAILSDTLVFRSPTCTQVDKSTALILAEIAQIDVEEFAKKMFEAGSNFANKTEEEILNQDFKIFHSGDYTFGVSQISALSRTELDKVQARVVPLLDKMQVEKQLDMLFVMLTDILNESTYLIYSGAEAASIAASAYNLPQSRDGIMLKGVVSRKKQLIPELINVINER
;
A
#
# COMPACT_ATOMS: atom_id res chain seq x y z
N MET A 1 -7.22 -20.66 8.03
CA MET A 1 -6.84 -19.62 7.06
C MET A 1 -7.14 -18.28 7.70
N ALA A 2 -6.36 -17.24 7.48
CA ALA A 2 -6.72 -15.90 7.94
C ALA A 2 -8.06 -15.47 7.29
N LYS A 3 -8.96 -14.85 8.07
CA LYS A 3 -10.20 -14.30 7.56
C LYS A 3 -9.91 -13.18 6.55
N LYS A 4 -10.78 -12.98 5.58
CA LYS A 4 -10.66 -11.84 4.67
C LYS A 4 -11.11 -10.59 5.41
N ILE A 5 -10.38 -9.50 5.23
CA ILE A 5 -10.66 -8.20 5.86
C ILE A 5 -11.64 -7.41 4.98
N VAL A 6 -12.74 -6.98 5.59
CA VAL A 6 -13.72 -6.05 5.02
C VAL A 6 -13.64 -4.74 5.79
N ARG A 7 -13.43 -3.64 5.09
CA ARG A 7 -13.26 -2.31 5.67
C ARG A 7 -14.61 -1.59 5.66
N VAL A 8 -15.13 -1.24 6.82
CA VAL A 8 -16.38 -0.46 6.95
C VAL A 8 -15.99 1.01 7.12
N VAL A 9 -16.34 1.85 6.16
CA VAL A 9 -15.83 3.23 6.10
C VAL A 9 -16.92 4.21 5.73
N GLY A 10 -16.96 5.34 6.44
CA GLY A 10 -17.79 6.50 6.12
C GLY A 10 -17.11 7.46 5.14
N HIS A 11 -17.69 8.63 4.94
CA HIS A 11 -17.20 9.62 3.97
C HIS A 11 -15.88 10.29 4.39
N LYS A 12 -15.17 10.91 3.42
CA LYS A 12 -13.80 11.47 3.60
C LYS A 12 -13.69 12.68 4.55
N ASN A 13 -14.82 13.38 4.81
CA ASN A 13 -14.90 14.43 5.81
C ASN A 13 -15.84 13.95 6.94
N PRO A 14 -15.38 12.97 7.74
CA PRO A 14 -16.28 12.23 8.62
C PRO A 14 -16.82 13.12 9.75
N ASP A 15 -18.14 13.11 9.88
CA ASP A 15 -18.87 13.63 11.01
C ASP A 15 -19.15 12.54 12.06
N THR A 16 -19.99 12.81 13.02
CA THR A 16 -20.27 11.88 14.11
C THR A 16 -21.07 10.66 13.61
N ASP A 17 -22.01 10.82 12.65
CA ASP A 17 -22.76 9.69 12.07
C ASP A 17 -21.81 8.79 11.28
N SER A 18 -20.99 9.36 10.41
CA SER A 18 -20.04 8.63 9.55
C SER A 18 -19.12 7.70 10.36
N ILE A 19 -18.61 8.14 11.50
CA ILE A 19 -17.71 7.36 12.37
C ILE A 19 -18.48 6.34 13.21
N CYS A 20 -19.57 6.79 13.86
CA CYS A 20 -20.36 5.91 14.72
C CYS A 20 -21.07 4.81 13.92
N ALA A 21 -21.57 5.13 12.71
CA ALA A 21 -22.14 4.16 11.79
C ALA A 21 -21.12 3.11 11.35
N ALA A 22 -19.89 3.51 11.04
CA ALA A 22 -18.83 2.56 10.69
C ALA A 22 -18.54 1.58 11.82
N ILE A 23 -18.44 2.05 13.06
CA ILE A 23 -18.20 1.21 14.23
C ILE A 23 -19.38 0.28 14.50
N ALA A 24 -20.60 0.83 14.55
CA ALA A 24 -21.81 0.07 14.84
C ALA A 24 -22.08 -1.00 13.75
N TYR A 25 -21.90 -0.66 12.47
CA TYR A 25 -22.13 -1.62 11.40
C TYR A 25 -21.06 -2.71 11.37
N ALA A 26 -19.79 -2.39 11.58
CA ALA A 26 -18.73 -3.39 11.72
C ALA A 26 -19.00 -4.36 12.89
N ASN A 27 -19.52 -3.85 14.00
CA ASN A 27 -19.93 -4.66 15.14
C ASN A 27 -21.10 -5.59 14.76
N LEU A 28 -22.15 -5.08 14.13
CA LEU A 28 -23.29 -5.88 13.65
C LEU A 28 -22.84 -7.02 12.73
N LYS A 29 -21.98 -6.70 11.76
CA LYS A 29 -21.46 -7.68 10.79
C LYS A 29 -20.64 -8.76 11.46
N SER A 30 -19.82 -8.40 12.44
CA SER A 30 -19.00 -9.34 13.19
C SER A 30 -19.82 -10.35 14.01
N HIS A 31 -21.08 -10.00 14.37
CA HIS A 31 -22.02 -10.90 15.05
C HIS A 31 -22.87 -11.74 14.09
N THR A 32 -22.97 -11.35 12.84
CA THR A 32 -23.84 -12.01 11.84
C THR A 32 -23.09 -12.82 10.80
N ASP A 33 -21.78 -12.60 10.65
CA ASP A 33 -20.90 -13.32 9.70
C ASP A 33 -19.53 -13.55 10.33
N ASP A 34 -19.21 -14.81 10.59
CA ASP A 34 -17.94 -15.25 11.16
C ASP A 34 -16.87 -15.61 10.11
N THR A 35 -17.21 -15.53 8.83
CA THR A 35 -16.31 -15.89 7.70
C THR A 35 -15.35 -14.77 7.32
N MET A 36 -15.68 -13.51 7.64
CA MET A 36 -14.92 -12.31 7.37
C MET A 36 -14.47 -11.63 8.66
N GLU A 37 -13.54 -10.67 8.55
CA GLU A 37 -13.13 -9.78 9.61
C GLU A 37 -13.55 -8.35 9.24
N TYR A 38 -14.48 -7.76 9.98
CA TYR A 38 -15.02 -6.44 9.72
C TYR A 38 -14.32 -5.40 10.58
N ILE A 39 -13.61 -4.47 9.94
CA ILE A 39 -12.80 -3.46 10.61
C ILE A 39 -13.39 -2.07 10.33
N PRO A 40 -13.84 -1.32 11.35
CA PRO A 40 -14.26 0.06 11.17
C PRO A 40 -13.05 0.93 10.84
N MET A 41 -13.18 1.79 9.83
CA MET A 41 -12.14 2.70 9.39
C MET A 41 -12.71 4.11 9.16
N ARG A 42 -11.84 5.11 9.17
CA ARG A 42 -12.17 6.50 8.85
C ARG A 42 -11.42 6.96 7.61
N ALA A 43 -12.07 7.74 6.77
CA ALA A 43 -11.44 8.28 5.55
C ALA A 43 -10.87 9.69 5.74
N GLY A 44 -10.99 10.27 6.93
CA GLY A 44 -10.50 11.61 7.27
C GLY A 44 -10.24 11.82 8.75
N SER A 45 -9.97 13.05 9.13
CA SER A 45 -9.78 13.45 10.55
C SER A 45 -11.11 13.50 11.27
N ILE A 46 -11.16 13.04 12.51
CA ILE A 46 -12.36 13.14 13.36
C ILE A 46 -12.55 14.57 13.88
N SER A 47 -13.81 14.97 14.03
CA SER A 47 -14.17 16.24 14.67
C SER A 47 -13.98 16.17 16.19
N ALA A 48 -13.95 17.33 16.86
CA ALA A 48 -13.91 17.38 18.32
C ALA A 48 -15.18 16.79 18.95
N GLU A 49 -16.34 16.96 18.32
CA GLU A 49 -17.60 16.33 18.69
C GLU A 49 -17.49 14.81 18.65
N THR A 50 -17.02 14.26 17.53
CA THR A 50 -16.80 12.82 17.38
C THR A 50 -15.79 12.29 18.39
N ALA A 51 -14.69 13.00 18.61
CA ALA A 51 -13.68 12.62 19.61
C ALA A 51 -14.25 12.55 21.02
N PHE A 52 -15.11 13.54 21.40
CA PHE A 52 -15.85 13.51 22.67
C PHE A 52 -16.77 12.28 22.78
N VAL A 53 -17.53 11.98 21.73
CA VAL A 53 -18.44 10.82 21.69
C VAL A 53 -17.69 9.51 21.88
N LEU A 54 -16.57 9.32 21.14
CA LEU A 54 -15.75 8.13 21.25
C LEU A 54 -15.14 7.98 22.67
N ASP A 55 -14.62 9.05 23.24
CA ASP A 55 -14.08 9.00 24.62
C ASP A 55 -15.16 8.74 25.66
N TYR A 56 -16.35 9.36 25.51
CA TYR A 56 -17.47 9.19 26.44
C TYR A 56 -17.93 7.75 26.51
N PHE A 57 -18.08 7.08 25.36
CA PHE A 57 -18.50 5.69 25.28
C PHE A 57 -17.35 4.68 25.24
N LYS A 58 -16.11 5.12 25.47
CA LYS A 58 -14.89 4.27 25.50
C LYS A 58 -14.74 3.42 24.23
N ALA A 59 -15.02 4.02 23.08
CA ALA A 59 -14.81 3.41 21.78
C ALA A 59 -13.47 3.86 21.19
N ASP A 60 -12.74 2.90 20.60
CA ASP A 60 -11.48 3.21 19.93
C ASP A 60 -11.71 4.04 18.67
N THR A 61 -10.81 5.00 18.43
CA THR A 61 -10.83 5.76 17.17
C THR A 61 -10.47 4.85 16.01
N PRO A 62 -11.34 4.74 14.96
CA PRO A 62 -11.04 3.93 13.79
C PRO A 62 -9.74 4.33 13.09
N VAL A 63 -9.01 3.34 12.56
CA VAL A 63 -7.75 3.56 11.83
C VAL A 63 -8.02 4.35 10.54
N LEU A 64 -7.11 5.27 10.22
CA LEU A 64 -7.21 6.07 8.99
C LEU A 64 -6.96 5.21 7.76
N LEU A 65 -7.92 5.19 6.85
CA LEU A 65 -7.86 4.59 5.52
C LEU A 65 -7.73 5.71 4.48
N LYS A 66 -6.53 5.93 3.97
CA LYS A 66 -6.29 6.99 2.97
C LYS A 66 -6.68 6.56 1.56
N ASP A 67 -6.56 5.26 1.28
CA ASP A 67 -6.64 4.72 -0.06
C ASP A 67 -7.07 3.25 -0.05
N VAL A 68 -7.86 2.84 -1.04
CA VAL A 68 -8.31 1.46 -1.21
C VAL A 68 -7.80 0.79 -2.48
N GLY A 69 -6.95 1.46 -3.26
CA GLY A 69 -6.25 0.85 -4.40
C GLY A 69 -5.41 -0.33 -3.97
N THR A 70 -5.33 -1.33 -4.81
CA THR A 70 -4.52 -2.53 -4.56
C THR A 70 -3.04 -2.22 -4.77
N GLN A 71 -2.21 -2.51 -3.78
CA GLN A 71 -0.76 -2.28 -3.80
C GLN A 71 0.02 -3.59 -3.91
N ILE A 72 1.30 -3.54 -4.24
CA ILE A 72 2.17 -4.72 -4.34
C ILE A 72 2.21 -5.52 -3.04
N LYS A 73 2.14 -4.86 -1.87
CA LYS A 73 2.05 -5.56 -0.57
C LYS A 73 0.78 -6.40 -0.39
N ASP A 74 -0.27 -6.14 -1.18
CA ASP A 74 -1.56 -6.84 -1.10
C ASP A 74 -1.61 -8.09 -2.01
N ILE A 75 -0.62 -8.28 -2.90
CA ILE A 75 -0.52 -9.45 -3.77
C ILE A 75 0.32 -10.56 -3.15
N HIS A 76 0.29 -11.74 -3.77
CA HIS A 76 1.15 -12.85 -3.35
C HIS A 76 2.61 -12.59 -3.75
N ILE A 77 3.45 -12.31 -2.77
CA ILE A 77 4.90 -12.12 -2.89
C ILE A 77 5.60 -13.45 -2.64
N ARG A 78 6.40 -13.92 -3.60
CA ARG A 78 7.27 -15.07 -3.43
C ARG A 78 8.54 -14.66 -2.69
N ARG A 79 8.72 -15.12 -1.48
CA ARG A 79 9.91 -14.86 -0.65
C ARG A 79 11.07 -15.79 -1.06
N THR A 80 11.64 -15.55 -2.23
CA THR A 80 12.85 -16.24 -2.67
C THR A 80 14.04 -15.58 -1.99
N GLU A 81 14.87 -16.36 -1.28
CA GLU A 81 16.08 -15.83 -0.66
C GLU A 81 17.05 -15.28 -1.71
N GLY A 82 17.66 -14.14 -1.41
CA GLY A 82 18.68 -13.56 -2.25
C GLY A 82 19.98 -14.38 -2.18
N VAL A 83 20.67 -14.49 -3.31
CA VAL A 83 21.93 -15.24 -3.41
C VAL A 83 23.12 -14.30 -3.50
N SER A 84 24.30 -14.77 -3.04
CA SER A 84 25.54 -14.01 -3.16
C SER A 84 26.02 -13.95 -4.62
N SER A 85 26.51 -12.79 -5.04
CA SER A 85 27.12 -12.58 -6.36
C SER A 85 28.36 -13.45 -6.65
N ASN A 86 28.96 -14.03 -5.61
CA ASN A 86 30.10 -14.97 -5.74
C ASN A 86 29.67 -16.43 -5.89
N LEU A 87 28.38 -16.75 -5.86
CA LEU A 87 27.86 -18.10 -6.08
C LEU A 87 28.27 -18.62 -7.46
N SER A 88 28.64 -19.91 -7.58
CA SER A 88 28.97 -20.50 -8.87
C SER A 88 27.71 -20.67 -9.76
N MET A 89 27.90 -20.66 -11.08
CA MET A 89 26.83 -20.91 -12.05
C MET A 89 26.16 -22.27 -11.83
N LYS A 90 26.95 -23.34 -11.52
CA LYS A 90 26.41 -24.67 -11.16
C LYS A 90 25.45 -24.57 -9.99
N LYS A 91 25.88 -23.91 -8.91
CA LYS A 91 25.06 -23.78 -7.69
C LYS A 91 23.81 -22.96 -7.93
N ALA A 92 23.92 -21.86 -8.68
CA ALA A 92 22.76 -21.05 -9.06
C ALA A 92 21.72 -21.86 -9.88
N TRP A 93 22.20 -22.66 -10.82
CA TRP A 93 21.33 -23.56 -11.60
C TRP A 93 20.64 -24.63 -10.73
N GLU A 94 21.36 -25.22 -9.80
CA GLU A 94 20.80 -26.18 -8.83
C GLU A 94 19.72 -25.54 -7.97
N MET A 95 19.98 -24.34 -7.46
CA MET A 95 18.99 -23.58 -6.69
C MET A 95 17.75 -23.24 -7.52
N MET A 96 17.91 -22.80 -8.78
CA MET A 96 16.77 -22.55 -9.67
C MET A 96 15.91 -23.80 -9.86
N LYS A 97 16.53 -24.98 -9.99
CA LYS A 97 15.79 -26.27 -10.11
C LYS A 97 15.04 -26.62 -8.82
N ILE A 98 15.71 -26.53 -7.67
CA ILE A 98 15.13 -26.88 -6.36
C ILE A 98 13.96 -25.93 -6.04
N LEU A 99 14.13 -24.64 -6.26
CA LEU A 99 13.12 -23.61 -5.97
C LEU A 99 12.04 -23.52 -7.08
N ASN A 100 12.22 -24.24 -8.19
CA ASN A 100 11.38 -24.15 -9.37
C ASN A 100 11.16 -22.72 -9.85
N VAL A 101 12.26 -21.97 -9.99
CA VAL A 101 12.28 -20.57 -10.43
C VAL A 101 13.19 -20.40 -11.64
N VAL A 102 12.95 -19.37 -12.44
CA VAL A 102 13.78 -19.04 -13.62
C VAL A 102 14.64 -17.79 -13.39
N THR A 103 14.46 -17.14 -12.24
CA THR A 103 15.18 -15.92 -11.85
C THR A 103 15.59 -16.03 -10.38
N LEU A 104 16.85 -15.73 -10.07
CA LEU A 104 17.33 -15.55 -8.71
C LEU A 104 17.73 -14.09 -8.49
N PRO A 105 17.29 -13.48 -7.40
CA PRO A 105 17.78 -12.17 -6.97
C PRO A 105 19.17 -12.31 -6.37
N VAL A 106 20.07 -11.40 -6.76
CA VAL A 106 21.44 -11.34 -6.22
C VAL A 106 21.50 -10.17 -5.26
N VAL A 107 21.86 -10.46 -4.01
CA VAL A 107 21.89 -9.46 -2.93
C VAL A 107 23.26 -9.44 -2.25
N ASN A 108 23.57 -8.30 -1.66
CA ASN A 108 24.77 -8.16 -0.82
C ASN A 108 24.49 -8.56 0.64
N LYS A 109 25.51 -8.48 1.50
CA LYS A 109 25.41 -8.79 2.94
C LYS A 109 24.46 -7.87 3.73
N LYS A 110 23.94 -6.80 3.10
CA LYS A 110 23.00 -5.85 3.71
C LYS A 110 21.61 -5.96 3.06
N ASP A 111 21.32 -7.08 2.42
CA ASP A 111 20.08 -7.38 1.70
C ASP A 111 19.73 -6.37 0.59
N LYS A 112 20.73 -5.61 0.08
CA LYS A 112 20.54 -4.73 -1.08
C LYS A 112 20.62 -5.52 -2.37
N LEU A 113 19.70 -5.26 -3.30
CA LEU A 113 19.69 -5.88 -4.62
C LEU A 113 20.92 -5.42 -5.43
N GLU A 114 21.76 -6.37 -5.86
CA GLU A 114 22.92 -6.14 -6.72
C GLU A 114 22.67 -6.50 -8.18
N GLY A 115 21.72 -7.39 -8.44
CA GLY A 115 21.42 -7.86 -9.77
C GLY A 115 20.41 -8.98 -9.81
N LEU A 116 20.16 -9.45 -11.01
CA LEU A 116 19.32 -10.61 -11.29
C LEU A 116 20.09 -11.59 -12.17
N ILE A 117 19.99 -12.89 -11.90
CA ILE A 117 20.46 -13.95 -12.78
C ILE A 117 19.29 -14.78 -13.26
N VAL A 118 19.15 -14.94 -14.58
CA VAL A 118 18.08 -15.72 -15.17
C VAL A 118 18.62 -16.97 -15.87
N THR A 119 17.75 -17.96 -16.11
CA THR A 119 18.15 -19.19 -16.83
C THR A 119 18.76 -18.91 -18.21
N GLY A 120 18.34 -17.83 -18.87
CA GLY A 120 18.91 -17.37 -20.14
C GLY A 120 20.37 -16.95 -20.03
N ASP A 121 20.78 -16.30 -18.93
CA ASP A 121 22.17 -15.90 -18.68
C ASP A 121 23.05 -17.14 -18.51
N ILE A 122 22.55 -18.15 -17.77
CA ILE A 122 23.24 -19.43 -17.59
C ILE A 122 23.41 -20.16 -18.94
N ALA A 123 22.35 -20.21 -19.74
CA ALA A 123 22.40 -20.83 -21.06
C ALA A 123 23.40 -20.10 -21.98
N LYS A 124 23.36 -18.77 -22.02
CA LYS A 124 24.25 -17.96 -22.82
C LYS A 124 25.71 -18.14 -22.38
N SER A 125 25.97 -18.11 -21.08
CA SER A 125 27.34 -18.32 -20.56
C SER A 125 27.90 -19.67 -20.92
N TYR A 126 27.06 -20.70 -21.07
CA TYR A 126 27.50 -22.04 -21.47
C TYR A 126 27.74 -22.15 -22.98
N MET A 127 26.94 -21.44 -23.79
CA MET A 127 27.02 -21.53 -25.27
C MET A 127 28.08 -20.61 -25.87
N ASP A 128 28.35 -19.45 -25.25
CA ASP A 128 29.23 -18.42 -25.81
C ASP A 128 30.70 -18.57 -25.36
N VAL A 129 31.07 -19.70 -24.70
CA VAL A 129 32.43 -19.87 -24.16
C VAL A 129 33.36 -20.43 -25.25
N TYR A 130 34.07 -19.52 -25.90
CA TYR A 130 35.15 -19.84 -26.82
C TYR A 130 36.52 -19.37 -26.30
N ASP A 131 36.56 -18.68 -25.16
CA ASP A 131 37.74 -18.09 -24.57
C ASP A 131 38.17 -18.87 -23.33
N ASN A 132 39.32 -19.56 -23.43
CA ASN A 132 39.89 -20.34 -22.32
C ASN A 132 40.42 -19.50 -21.17
N SER A 133 40.46 -18.15 -21.29
CA SER A 133 40.82 -17.21 -20.21
C SER A 133 39.59 -16.71 -19.41
N ILE A 134 38.40 -17.17 -19.73
CA ILE A 134 37.16 -16.65 -19.15
C ILE A 134 37.07 -16.85 -17.64
N LEU A 135 37.61 -17.97 -17.11
CA LEU A 135 37.62 -18.23 -15.66
C LEU A 135 38.49 -17.20 -14.92
N ALA A 136 39.62 -16.81 -15.49
CA ALA A 136 40.51 -15.79 -14.94
C ALA A 136 39.85 -14.41 -15.00
N LYS A 137 39.24 -14.05 -16.14
CA LYS A 137 38.49 -12.79 -16.30
C LYS A 137 37.33 -12.70 -15.32
N ALA A 138 36.66 -13.80 -15.05
CA ALA A 138 35.55 -13.89 -14.07
C ALA A 138 36.07 -13.82 -12.61
N ARG A 139 37.40 -13.89 -12.39
CA ARG A 139 38.03 -13.97 -11.05
C ARG A 139 37.41 -15.12 -10.25
N THR A 140 37.50 -16.34 -10.80
CA THR A 140 36.86 -17.51 -10.22
C THR A 140 37.61 -17.96 -8.97
N GLN A 141 36.89 -18.12 -7.87
CA GLN A 141 37.44 -18.61 -6.62
C GLN A 141 37.73 -20.11 -6.71
N TYR A 142 38.86 -20.58 -6.18
CA TYR A 142 39.23 -22.01 -6.21
C TYR A 142 38.19 -22.88 -5.50
N ARG A 143 37.55 -22.37 -4.42
CA ARG A 143 36.46 -23.04 -3.76
C ARG A 143 35.27 -23.33 -4.72
N ASN A 144 34.90 -22.40 -5.61
CA ASN A 144 33.89 -22.64 -6.60
C ASN A 144 34.28 -23.75 -7.59
N ILE A 145 35.55 -23.85 -7.95
CA ILE A 145 36.08 -24.92 -8.80
C ILE A 145 35.95 -26.25 -8.06
N VAL A 146 36.38 -26.32 -6.81
CA VAL A 146 36.30 -27.51 -5.96
C VAL A 146 34.84 -27.97 -5.84
N GLU A 147 33.92 -27.08 -5.46
CA GLU A 147 32.51 -27.40 -5.31
C GLU A 147 31.88 -27.83 -6.65
N THR A 148 32.27 -27.23 -7.77
CA THR A 148 31.75 -27.58 -9.10
C THR A 148 32.20 -28.95 -9.56
N LEU A 149 33.42 -29.32 -9.26
CA LEU A 149 34.05 -30.57 -9.70
C LEU A 149 33.96 -31.70 -8.67
N ASP A 150 33.16 -31.53 -7.59
CA ASP A 150 33.09 -32.46 -6.44
C ASP A 150 34.47 -32.88 -5.95
N GLY A 151 35.42 -31.92 -6.01
CA GLY A 151 36.82 -32.11 -5.73
C GLY A 151 37.19 -31.81 -4.28
N LYS A 152 38.51 -31.92 -4.03
CA LYS A 152 39.14 -31.52 -2.76
C LYS A 152 40.44 -30.78 -3.02
N ILE A 153 40.77 -29.80 -2.20
CA ILE A 153 42.08 -29.18 -2.19
C ILE A 153 43.10 -30.15 -1.59
N VAL A 154 44.21 -30.34 -2.28
CA VAL A 154 45.33 -31.17 -1.84
C VAL A 154 46.54 -30.30 -1.42
N ALA A 155 46.74 -29.16 -2.09
CA ALA A 155 47.71 -28.13 -1.74
C ALA A 155 47.19 -26.74 -2.13
N GLY A 156 47.69 -25.70 -1.44
CA GLY A 156 47.31 -24.31 -1.69
C GLY A 156 46.06 -23.85 -0.93
N ASN A 157 45.56 -22.65 -1.25
CA ASN A 157 44.46 -21.98 -0.55
C ASN A 157 43.15 -21.96 -1.37
N GLU A 158 42.12 -22.62 -0.86
CA GLU A 158 40.78 -22.65 -1.50
C GLU A 158 40.10 -21.28 -1.63
N HIS A 159 40.45 -20.33 -0.74
CA HIS A 159 39.89 -18.98 -0.75
C HIS A 159 40.58 -18.04 -1.76
N GLY A 160 41.68 -18.50 -2.41
CA GLY A 160 42.34 -17.80 -3.50
C GLY A 160 41.47 -17.72 -4.75
N TYR A 161 41.90 -16.90 -5.70
CA TYR A 161 41.20 -16.65 -6.95
C TYR A 161 42.08 -16.92 -8.14
N PHE A 162 41.56 -17.60 -9.14
CA PHE A 162 42.16 -17.69 -10.47
C PHE A 162 41.90 -16.37 -11.20
N VAL A 163 42.94 -15.57 -11.43
CA VAL A 163 42.83 -14.19 -11.94
C VAL A 163 43.65 -13.90 -13.19
N LYS A 164 44.54 -14.81 -13.58
CA LYS A 164 45.37 -14.73 -14.78
C LYS A 164 45.53 -16.12 -15.40
N GLY A 165 46.01 -16.18 -16.66
CA GLY A 165 46.26 -17.42 -17.36
C GLY A 165 45.05 -17.98 -18.07
N LYS A 166 45.19 -19.17 -18.61
CA LYS A 166 44.22 -19.92 -19.40
C LYS A 166 43.92 -21.25 -18.74
N VAL A 167 42.76 -21.83 -19.06
CA VAL A 167 42.50 -23.23 -18.77
C VAL A 167 42.99 -24.09 -19.93
N ILE A 168 43.87 -25.00 -19.67
CA ILE A 168 44.41 -25.95 -20.68
C ILE A 168 44.30 -27.39 -20.21
N VAL A 169 44.27 -28.31 -21.15
CA VAL A 169 44.26 -29.76 -20.90
C VAL A 169 45.64 -30.31 -21.19
N GLY A 170 46.30 -30.83 -20.14
CA GLY A 170 47.64 -31.42 -20.21
C GLY A 170 47.62 -32.86 -20.73
N ALA A 171 47.18 -33.07 -22.00
CA ALA A 171 47.02 -34.39 -22.60
C ALA A 171 48.22 -34.87 -23.41
N GLY A 172 49.27 -34.04 -23.55
CA GLY A 172 50.43 -34.37 -24.33
C GLY A 172 51.52 -35.17 -23.60
N THR A 173 52.67 -35.38 -24.28
CA THR A 173 53.87 -35.86 -23.64
C THR A 173 54.45 -34.77 -22.71
N PRO A 174 55.34 -35.12 -21.77
CA PRO A 174 56.03 -34.13 -20.90
C PRO A 174 56.64 -32.95 -21.67
N ASP A 175 57.31 -33.21 -22.78
CA ASP A 175 57.91 -32.17 -23.65
C ASP A 175 56.83 -31.25 -24.27
N THR A 176 55.73 -31.83 -24.70
CA THR A 176 54.61 -31.07 -25.28
C THR A 176 53.97 -30.17 -24.21
N ILE A 177 53.80 -30.69 -23.01
CA ILE A 177 53.25 -29.92 -21.86
C ILE A 177 54.19 -28.77 -21.51
N LYS A 178 55.48 -29.02 -21.45
CA LYS A 178 56.49 -28.00 -21.18
C LYS A 178 56.47 -26.83 -22.18
N GLY A 179 56.13 -27.10 -23.43
CA GLY A 179 56.03 -26.07 -24.48
C GLY A 179 54.70 -25.31 -24.47
N ASN A 180 53.63 -25.87 -23.87
CA ASN A 180 52.28 -25.34 -23.96
C ASN A 180 51.79 -24.65 -22.66
N VAL A 181 52.36 -25.03 -21.51
CA VAL A 181 52.00 -24.44 -20.19
C VAL A 181 52.77 -23.15 -19.98
N ALA A 182 52.06 -22.09 -19.65
CA ALA A 182 52.65 -20.82 -19.30
C ALA A 182 52.43 -20.52 -17.80
N GLU A 183 53.15 -19.50 -17.30
CA GLU A 183 52.94 -18.94 -15.99
C GLU A 183 51.49 -18.52 -15.80
N ASP A 184 50.97 -18.72 -14.60
CA ASP A 184 49.59 -18.42 -14.21
C ASP A 184 48.49 -19.34 -14.83
N ASP A 185 48.80 -20.29 -15.71
CA ASP A 185 47.79 -21.17 -16.31
C ASP A 185 47.13 -22.13 -15.29
N LEU A 186 45.90 -22.54 -15.54
CA LEU A 186 45.21 -23.63 -14.85
C LEU A 186 45.24 -24.87 -15.73
N VAL A 187 45.83 -25.98 -15.25
CA VAL A 187 46.03 -27.19 -16.06
C VAL A 187 45.19 -28.35 -15.55
N ILE A 188 44.32 -28.89 -16.41
CA ILE A 188 43.59 -30.14 -16.17
C ILE A 188 44.48 -31.30 -16.62
N ILE A 189 44.87 -32.20 -15.70
CA ILE A 189 45.89 -33.24 -15.95
C ILE A 189 45.48 -34.55 -15.27
N SER A 190 46.06 -35.67 -15.74
CA SER A 190 45.84 -37.00 -15.14
C SER A 190 46.98 -37.39 -14.20
N ASP A 191 47.26 -38.69 -14.06
CA ASP A 191 48.12 -39.35 -13.08
C ASP A 191 49.66 -39.20 -13.32
N ARG A 192 50.06 -38.59 -14.44
CA ARG A 192 51.50 -38.49 -14.78
C ARG A 192 52.23 -37.50 -13.86
N GLU A 193 52.93 -37.99 -12.84
CA GLU A 193 53.68 -37.19 -11.89
C GLU A 193 54.68 -36.24 -12.53
N GLU A 194 55.48 -36.73 -13.50
CA GLU A 194 56.43 -35.90 -14.25
C GLU A 194 55.75 -34.70 -14.90
N SER A 195 54.58 -34.91 -15.51
CA SER A 195 53.80 -33.84 -16.15
C SER A 195 53.24 -32.83 -15.12
N GLN A 196 52.85 -33.30 -13.94
CA GLN A 196 52.37 -32.46 -12.85
C GLN A 196 53.53 -31.57 -12.33
N LEU A 197 54.72 -32.13 -12.13
CA LEU A 197 55.90 -31.40 -11.73
C LEU A 197 56.33 -30.34 -12.75
N ILE A 198 56.29 -30.64 -14.05
CA ILE A 198 56.57 -29.69 -15.13
C ILE A 198 55.62 -28.50 -15.08
N CYS A 199 54.33 -28.72 -14.85
CA CYS A 199 53.33 -27.63 -14.71
C CYS A 199 53.67 -26.73 -13.51
N ILE A 200 54.05 -27.33 -12.39
CA ILE A 200 54.46 -26.59 -11.16
C ILE A 200 55.76 -25.81 -11.42
N GLU A 201 56.71 -26.42 -12.10
CA GLU A 201 57.97 -25.74 -12.48
C GLU A 201 57.75 -24.54 -13.38
N ALA A 202 56.73 -24.59 -14.27
CA ALA A 202 56.34 -23.49 -15.12
C ALA A 202 55.58 -22.38 -14.38
N ASN A 203 55.39 -22.47 -13.07
CA ASN A 203 54.64 -21.53 -12.21
C ASN A 203 53.16 -21.41 -12.62
N CYS A 204 52.51 -22.51 -12.98
CA CYS A 204 51.06 -22.49 -13.20
C CYS A 204 50.31 -22.08 -11.91
N SER A 205 49.13 -21.47 -12.03
CA SER A 205 48.32 -21.09 -10.87
C SER A 205 47.66 -22.28 -10.18
N CYS A 206 47.29 -23.29 -10.98
CA CYS A 206 46.55 -24.44 -10.46
C CYS A 206 46.75 -25.67 -11.34
N ILE A 207 46.81 -26.84 -10.72
CA ILE A 207 46.64 -28.13 -11.41
C ILE A 207 45.38 -28.83 -10.87
N ILE A 208 44.58 -29.43 -11.78
CA ILE A 208 43.43 -30.25 -11.43
C ILE A 208 43.71 -31.68 -11.87
N VAL A 209 43.93 -32.54 -10.88
CA VAL A 209 44.20 -33.97 -11.11
C VAL A 209 42.83 -34.71 -11.19
N THR A 210 42.60 -35.32 -12.35
CA THR A 210 41.32 -35.97 -12.71
C THR A 210 41.25 -37.44 -12.30
N SER A 211 40.05 -38.04 -12.33
CA SER A 211 39.79 -39.47 -12.09
C SER A 211 40.09 -39.97 -10.68
N GLY A 212 40.23 -39.08 -9.72
CA GLY A 212 40.50 -39.44 -8.32
C GLY A 212 41.89 -40.09 -8.09
N PHE A 213 42.83 -39.91 -9.01
CA PHE A 213 44.18 -40.46 -8.87
C PHE A 213 44.89 -39.87 -7.64
N ASP A 214 45.71 -40.71 -7.01
CA ASP A 214 46.56 -40.29 -5.90
C ASP A 214 47.65 -39.33 -6.39
N ILE A 215 47.93 -38.32 -5.56
CA ILE A 215 48.91 -37.30 -5.82
C ILE A 215 50.10 -37.52 -4.91
N SER A 216 51.30 -37.64 -5.49
CA SER A 216 52.52 -37.95 -4.76
C SER A 216 52.89 -36.81 -3.77
N LYS A 217 53.64 -37.18 -2.74
CA LYS A 217 54.18 -36.21 -1.78
C LYS A 217 55.11 -35.19 -2.44
N ASP A 218 55.84 -35.59 -3.49
CA ASP A 218 56.78 -34.72 -4.19
C ASP A 218 56.03 -33.62 -4.96
N VAL A 219 54.93 -33.94 -5.58
CA VAL A 219 54.05 -32.96 -6.23
C VAL A 219 53.42 -32.00 -5.21
N ILE A 220 52.94 -32.53 -4.06
CA ILE A 220 52.36 -31.69 -2.97
C ILE A 220 53.42 -30.72 -2.41
N ASN A 221 54.64 -31.22 -2.16
CA ASN A 221 55.73 -30.41 -1.63
C ASN A 221 56.16 -29.33 -2.64
N ALA A 222 56.30 -29.69 -3.91
CA ALA A 222 56.64 -28.75 -4.98
C ALA A 222 55.54 -27.66 -5.15
N ALA A 223 54.29 -28.05 -5.11
CA ALA A 223 53.17 -27.12 -5.18
C ALA A 223 53.12 -26.12 -4.01
N ASN A 224 53.30 -26.61 -2.78
CA ASN A 224 53.37 -25.75 -1.59
C ASN A 224 54.57 -24.80 -1.62
N ALA A 225 55.72 -25.23 -2.17
CA ALA A 225 56.90 -24.39 -2.30
C ALA A 225 56.75 -23.21 -3.28
N LYS A 226 55.78 -23.32 -4.23
CA LYS A 226 55.52 -22.33 -5.26
C LYS A 226 54.14 -21.69 -5.19
N ASP A 227 53.37 -21.92 -4.12
CA ASP A 227 52.01 -21.45 -3.94
C ASP A 227 51.03 -21.90 -5.07
N VAL A 228 51.30 -23.05 -5.70
CA VAL A 228 50.43 -23.65 -6.73
C VAL A 228 49.28 -24.38 -6.07
N VAL A 229 48.06 -24.11 -6.54
CA VAL A 229 46.88 -24.81 -6.03
C VAL A 229 46.76 -26.20 -6.70
N VAL A 230 46.53 -27.23 -5.89
CA VAL A 230 46.32 -28.60 -6.38
C VAL A 230 44.93 -29.08 -5.96
N ILE A 231 44.09 -29.39 -6.96
CA ILE A 231 42.75 -29.90 -6.78
C ILE A 231 42.69 -31.34 -7.31
N SER A 232 42.16 -32.27 -6.52
CA SER A 232 41.80 -33.61 -6.98
C SER A 232 40.29 -33.71 -7.21
N THR A 233 39.86 -34.25 -8.34
CA THR A 233 38.46 -34.47 -8.66
C THR A 233 38.19 -35.93 -9.09
N PRO A 234 37.06 -36.54 -8.70
CA PRO A 234 36.71 -37.90 -9.14
C PRO A 234 36.35 -37.97 -10.62
N TYR A 235 36.04 -36.82 -11.26
CA TYR A 235 35.67 -36.78 -12.67
C TYR A 235 36.86 -37.00 -13.61
N ASP A 236 36.56 -37.61 -14.75
CA ASP A 236 37.56 -37.75 -15.83
C ASP A 236 37.86 -36.38 -16.47
N THR A 237 38.91 -36.37 -17.34
CA THR A 237 39.37 -35.15 -18.01
C THR A 237 38.31 -34.50 -18.87
N PHE A 238 37.47 -35.28 -19.56
CA PHE A 238 36.40 -34.76 -20.43
C PHE A 238 35.30 -34.08 -19.59
N THR A 239 34.83 -34.78 -18.58
CA THR A 239 33.80 -34.25 -17.65
C THR A 239 34.30 -33.00 -16.94
N THR A 240 35.54 -33.02 -16.42
CA THR A 240 36.17 -31.86 -15.77
C THR A 240 36.24 -30.67 -16.72
N SER A 241 36.70 -30.87 -17.97
CA SER A 241 36.80 -29.78 -18.96
C SER A 241 35.43 -29.17 -19.31
N ARG A 242 34.37 -29.99 -19.31
CA ARG A 242 32.98 -29.50 -19.54
C ARG A 242 32.41 -28.74 -18.35
N LEU A 243 32.68 -29.18 -17.15
CA LEU A 243 32.07 -28.63 -15.94
C LEU A 243 32.80 -27.39 -15.40
N ILE A 244 34.11 -27.25 -15.65
CA ILE A 244 34.92 -26.22 -15.03
C ILE A 244 34.37 -24.81 -15.27
N ASN A 245 33.79 -24.52 -16.42
CA ASN A 245 33.22 -23.21 -16.72
C ASN A 245 31.99 -22.88 -15.85
N GLN A 246 31.32 -23.89 -15.29
CA GLN A 246 30.20 -23.69 -14.39
C GLN A 246 30.64 -23.24 -12.98
N SER A 247 31.95 -23.22 -12.70
CA SER A 247 32.52 -22.71 -11.47
C SER A 247 32.58 -21.19 -11.40
N MET A 248 32.41 -20.50 -12.54
CA MET A 248 32.42 -19.05 -12.60
C MET A 248 31.35 -18.42 -11.72
N PRO A 249 31.67 -17.32 -11.02
CA PRO A 249 30.70 -16.62 -10.18
C PRO A 249 29.63 -15.94 -11.03
N ILE A 250 28.38 -15.97 -10.56
CA ILE A 250 27.22 -15.37 -11.27
C ILE A 250 27.38 -13.87 -11.49
N LYS A 251 28.16 -13.18 -10.70
CA LYS A 251 28.44 -11.75 -10.88
C LYS A 251 28.97 -11.37 -12.25
N SER A 252 29.59 -12.31 -12.97
CA SER A 252 30.13 -12.08 -14.31
C SER A 252 29.07 -12.13 -15.42
N PHE A 253 27.87 -12.62 -15.11
CA PHE A 253 26.81 -12.87 -16.11
C PHE A 253 25.47 -12.24 -15.72
N MET A 254 25.26 -11.90 -14.44
CA MET A 254 24.00 -11.31 -13.96
C MET A 254 23.77 -9.94 -14.57
N THR A 255 22.53 -9.59 -14.76
CA THR A 255 22.12 -8.22 -15.10
C THR A 255 22.25 -7.33 -13.87
N ARG A 256 22.95 -6.18 -14.01
CA ARG A 256 23.17 -5.20 -12.93
C ARG A 256 22.61 -3.83 -13.22
N GLU A 257 22.58 -3.46 -14.49
CA GLU A 257 22.17 -2.13 -14.93
C GLU A 257 20.69 -2.15 -15.33
N ASN A 258 20.02 -1.02 -15.12
CA ASN A 258 18.61 -0.85 -15.45
C ASN A 258 17.70 -1.94 -14.84
N LEU A 259 17.99 -2.34 -13.60
CA LEU A 259 17.16 -3.29 -12.87
C LEU A 259 15.78 -2.70 -12.62
N ILE A 260 14.76 -3.33 -13.18
CA ILE A 260 13.38 -2.96 -12.92
C ILE A 260 12.95 -3.65 -11.64
N HIS A 261 12.63 -2.86 -10.65
CA HIS A 261 12.10 -3.26 -9.34
C HIS A 261 10.88 -2.43 -9.00
N PHE A 262 10.13 -2.84 -7.99
CA PHE A 262 8.96 -2.15 -7.50
C PHE A 262 8.98 -2.09 -5.98
N ASP A 263 8.30 -1.08 -5.44
CA ASP A 263 8.17 -0.91 -4.01
C ASP A 263 6.88 -1.58 -3.49
N LEU A 264 6.85 -1.91 -2.20
CA LEU A 264 5.67 -2.53 -1.57
C LEU A 264 4.40 -1.68 -1.69
N ASP A 265 4.57 -0.35 -1.73
CA ASP A 265 3.47 0.61 -1.78
C ASP A 265 3.06 1.01 -3.20
N ASP A 266 3.74 0.52 -4.24
CA ASP A 266 3.35 0.77 -5.63
C ASP A 266 1.95 0.20 -5.94
N TYR A 267 1.15 0.96 -6.69
CA TYR A 267 -0.17 0.52 -7.10
C TYR A 267 -0.08 -0.54 -8.21
N VAL A 268 -0.87 -1.60 -8.05
CA VAL A 268 -0.88 -2.74 -8.99
C VAL A 268 -1.21 -2.30 -10.42
N ASP A 269 -2.07 -1.32 -10.62
CA ASP A 269 -2.45 -0.86 -11.96
C ASP A 269 -1.31 -0.13 -12.67
N ASP A 270 -0.58 0.75 -11.97
CA ASP A 270 0.62 1.41 -12.50
C ASP A 270 1.74 0.40 -12.83
N VAL A 271 1.91 -0.57 -11.93
CA VAL A 271 2.86 -1.67 -12.11
C VAL A 271 2.48 -2.53 -13.31
N ARG A 272 1.18 -2.84 -13.49
CA ARG A 272 0.66 -3.62 -14.63
C ARG A 272 0.96 -2.95 -15.96
N ASP A 273 0.79 -1.65 -16.05
CA ASP A 273 1.10 -0.86 -17.24
C ASP A 273 2.60 -0.92 -17.57
N THR A 274 3.45 -0.77 -16.57
CA THR A 274 4.90 -0.86 -16.72
C THR A 274 5.33 -2.27 -17.15
N VAL A 275 4.87 -3.30 -16.45
CA VAL A 275 5.22 -4.70 -16.69
C VAL A 275 4.71 -5.19 -18.05
N SER A 276 3.60 -4.65 -18.56
CA SER A 276 3.06 -5.02 -19.88
C SER A 276 4.02 -4.75 -21.03
N LYS A 277 4.86 -3.72 -20.91
CA LYS A 277 5.81 -3.24 -21.93
C LYS A 277 7.17 -3.96 -21.89
N ILE A 278 7.41 -4.80 -20.88
CA ILE A 278 8.71 -5.39 -20.59
C ILE A 278 8.63 -6.90 -20.78
N ARG A 279 9.73 -7.54 -21.24
CA ARG A 279 9.76 -8.99 -21.48
C ARG A 279 10.22 -9.83 -20.28
N HIS A 280 10.44 -9.23 -19.11
CA HIS A 280 10.82 -9.97 -17.91
C HIS A 280 9.65 -10.77 -17.35
N ARG A 281 9.95 -11.91 -16.72
CA ARG A 281 8.96 -12.81 -16.13
C ARG A 281 8.72 -12.51 -14.66
N ASP A 282 9.78 -12.22 -13.92
CA ASP A 282 9.77 -11.99 -12.49
C ASP A 282 10.40 -10.62 -12.18
N PHE A 283 9.89 -9.95 -11.15
CA PHE A 283 10.31 -8.62 -10.74
C PHE A 283 10.62 -8.61 -9.24
N PRO A 284 11.77 -8.04 -8.83
CA PRO A 284 12.11 -7.87 -7.43
C PRO A 284 11.29 -6.76 -6.79
N ILE A 285 11.02 -6.94 -5.50
CA ILE A 285 10.33 -5.98 -4.64
C ILE A 285 11.32 -5.49 -3.60
N LEU A 286 11.31 -4.18 -3.37
CA LEU A 286 12.10 -3.52 -2.33
C LEU A 286 11.18 -2.94 -1.24
N ASP A 287 11.73 -2.78 -0.04
CA ASP A 287 11.07 -2.05 1.03
C ASP A 287 11.44 -0.56 0.99
N GLU A 288 10.87 0.24 1.89
CA GLU A 288 11.15 1.68 2.05
C GLU A 288 12.64 1.99 2.30
N ASN A 289 13.40 1.02 2.84
CA ASN A 289 14.84 1.11 3.06
C ASN A 289 15.64 0.59 1.87
N GLN A 290 15.00 0.28 0.74
CA GLN A 290 15.62 -0.29 -0.45
C GLN A 290 16.26 -1.67 -0.19
N ASN A 291 15.75 -2.46 0.76
CA ASN A 291 16.14 -3.84 0.94
C ASN A 291 15.26 -4.75 0.09
N TYR A 292 15.84 -5.81 -0.40
CA TYR A 292 15.11 -6.84 -1.14
C TYR A 292 14.14 -7.60 -0.21
N VAL A 293 12.87 -7.66 -0.60
CA VAL A 293 11.79 -8.32 0.17
C VAL A 293 11.34 -9.64 -0.46
N GLY A 294 11.33 -9.71 -1.79
CA GLY A 294 10.83 -10.85 -2.51
C GLY A 294 10.65 -10.59 -4.00
N MET A 295 10.00 -11.51 -4.68
CA MET A 295 9.72 -11.46 -6.12
C MET A 295 8.23 -11.62 -6.38
N PHE A 296 7.74 -10.97 -7.43
CA PHE A 296 6.44 -11.28 -8.02
C PHE A 296 6.55 -11.51 -9.52
N SER A 297 5.55 -12.15 -10.08
CA SER A 297 5.43 -12.42 -11.51
C SER A 297 4.17 -11.75 -12.08
N ARG A 298 4.08 -11.64 -13.42
CA ARG A 298 2.85 -11.16 -14.08
C ARG A 298 1.59 -11.90 -13.62
N ARG A 299 1.71 -13.20 -13.33
CA ARG A 299 0.58 -14.00 -12.85
C ARG A 299 0.07 -13.52 -11.49
N ASN A 300 0.96 -13.04 -10.63
CA ASN A 300 0.56 -12.49 -9.32
C ASN A 300 -0.26 -11.20 -9.49
N LEU A 301 0.10 -10.32 -10.45
CA LEU A 301 -0.67 -9.13 -10.77
C LEU A 301 -2.07 -9.46 -11.34
N MET A 302 -2.17 -10.49 -12.17
CA MET A 302 -3.48 -10.93 -12.71
C MET A 302 -4.41 -11.48 -11.63
N ASN A 303 -3.86 -12.05 -10.56
CA ASN A 303 -4.60 -12.60 -9.44
C ASN A 303 -4.72 -11.62 -8.27
N ALA A 304 -4.33 -10.36 -8.45
CA ALA A 304 -4.50 -9.32 -7.45
C ALA A 304 -5.98 -9.17 -7.10
N ARG A 305 -6.30 -9.23 -5.81
CA ARG A 305 -7.67 -9.09 -5.32
C ARG A 305 -7.90 -7.66 -4.88
N LYS A 306 -9.02 -7.10 -5.30
CA LYS A 306 -9.48 -5.79 -4.84
C LYS A 306 -9.73 -5.80 -3.33
N LYS A 307 -9.46 -4.68 -2.67
CA LYS A 307 -9.81 -4.51 -1.25
C LYS A 307 -11.33 -4.47 -1.11
N GLN A 308 -11.86 -5.22 -0.16
CA GLN A 308 -13.30 -5.28 0.11
C GLN A 308 -13.69 -4.15 1.06
N VAL A 309 -14.75 -3.41 0.69
CA VAL A 309 -15.26 -2.28 1.45
C VAL A 309 -16.77 -2.34 1.62
N ILE A 310 -17.24 -1.82 2.74
CA ILE A 310 -18.63 -1.48 2.99
C ILE A 310 -18.67 0.03 3.21
N LEU A 311 -19.56 0.72 2.50
CA LEU A 311 -19.74 2.16 2.63
C LEU A 311 -20.91 2.45 3.57
N VAL A 312 -20.70 3.36 4.49
CA VAL A 312 -21.76 3.87 5.37
C VAL A 312 -21.83 5.38 5.27
N ASP A 313 -23.03 5.93 5.35
CA ASP A 313 -23.29 7.37 5.39
C ASP A 313 -22.84 8.15 4.13
N HIS A 314 -22.64 7.47 3.02
CA HIS A 314 -22.45 8.09 1.70
C HIS A 314 -22.56 7.06 0.57
N ASN A 315 -22.90 7.56 -0.63
CA ASN A 315 -22.96 6.77 -1.86
C ASN A 315 -22.48 7.56 -3.09
N GLU A 316 -21.58 8.54 -2.88
CA GLU A 316 -20.98 9.36 -3.95
C GLU A 316 -19.46 9.15 -4.00
N THR A 317 -18.91 8.91 -5.20
CA THR A 317 -17.45 8.77 -5.42
C THR A 317 -16.66 9.99 -4.90
N SER A 318 -17.23 11.19 -5.07
CA SER A 318 -16.62 12.44 -4.60
C SER A 318 -16.45 12.53 -3.08
N GLN A 319 -17.23 11.77 -2.32
CA GLN A 319 -17.20 11.72 -0.85
C GLN A 319 -16.46 10.49 -0.32
N ALA A 320 -16.16 9.51 -1.16
CA ALA A 320 -15.51 8.27 -0.78
C ALA A 320 -14.00 8.44 -0.56
N VAL A 321 -13.40 7.42 0.04
CA VAL A 321 -11.95 7.26 0.14
C VAL A 321 -11.31 7.19 -1.25
N ALA A 322 -10.04 7.59 -1.36
CA ALA A 322 -9.33 7.57 -2.65
C ALA A 322 -9.30 6.17 -3.29
N ASN A 323 -9.36 6.12 -4.62
CA ASN A 323 -9.35 4.91 -5.46
C ASN A 323 -10.51 3.93 -5.15
N ILE A 324 -11.68 4.46 -4.76
CA ILE A 324 -12.86 3.63 -4.48
C ILE A 324 -13.30 2.79 -5.68
N ASP A 325 -13.07 3.25 -6.90
CA ASP A 325 -13.40 2.55 -8.14
C ASP A 325 -12.57 1.26 -8.32
N GLU A 326 -11.42 1.17 -7.66
CA GLU A 326 -10.56 0.00 -7.63
C GLU A 326 -10.97 -1.01 -6.53
N ALA A 327 -11.84 -0.64 -5.60
CA ALA A 327 -12.31 -1.52 -4.54
C ALA A 327 -13.42 -2.47 -5.01
N GLU A 328 -13.67 -3.51 -4.21
CA GLU A 328 -14.86 -4.34 -4.27
C GLU A 328 -15.85 -3.86 -3.21
N ILE A 329 -16.87 -3.09 -3.63
CA ILE A 329 -17.90 -2.60 -2.74
C ILE A 329 -18.90 -3.74 -2.51
N LEU A 330 -19.03 -4.17 -1.25
CA LEU A 330 -19.95 -5.25 -0.89
C LEU A 330 -21.33 -4.74 -0.51
N GLU A 331 -21.38 -3.64 0.24
CA GLU A 331 -22.62 -3.09 0.79
C GLU A 331 -22.53 -1.58 0.88
N ILE A 332 -23.70 -0.91 0.78
CA ILE A 332 -23.86 0.53 0.99
C ILE A 332 -25.06 0.75 1.92
N ILE A 333 -24.84 1.43 3.05
CA ILE A 333 -25.89 1.78 4.02
C ILE A 333 -25.89 3.29 4.17
N ASP A 334 -26.99 3.93 3.74
CA ASP A 334 -27.01 5.39 3.61
C ASP A 334 -28.41 5.98 3.79
N HIS A 335 -28.49 7.25 4.14
CA HIS A 335 -29.71 8.04 4.23
C HIS A 335 -29.72 9.26 3.29
N HIS A 336 -28.65 9.43 2.51
CA HIS A 336 -28.50 10.52 1.56
C HIS A 336 -29.28 10.25 0.25
N ARG A 337 -29.32 11.26 -0.63
CA ARG A 337 -29.78 11.07 -2.01
C ARG A 337 -28.89 10.03 -2.70
N ILE A 338 -29.42 9.38 -3.73
CA ILE A 338 -28.64 8.47 -4.57
C ILE A 338 -27.63 9.31 -5.36
N GLY A 339 -26.35 8.98 -5.20
CA GLY A 339 -25.23 9.63 -5.86
C GLY A 339 -24.75 8.92 -7.13
N SER A 340 -23.48 9.17 -7.49
CA SER A 340 -22.87 8.74 -8.75
C SER A 340 -21.96 7.50 -8.61
N LEU A 341 -22.08 6.72 -7.54
CA LEU A 341 -21.24 5.55 -7.35
C LEU A 341 -21.65 4.42 -8.28
N GLU A 342 -20.72 3.91 -9.07
CA GLU A 342 -20.93 2.78 -9.98
C GLU A 342 -20.24 1.53 -9.44
N THR A 343 -20.86 0.36 -9.62
CA THR A 343 -20.30 -0.93 -9.21
C THR A 343 -20.39 -1.94 -10.37
N ILE A 344 -19.36 -2.80 -10.48
CA ILE A 344 -19.34 -3.82 -11.55
C ILE A 344 -20.27 -4.99 -11.22
N GLY A 345 -20.43 -5.32 -9.95
CA GLY A 345 -21.26 -6.44 -9.48
C GLY A 345 -22.48 -5.98 -8.69
N PRO A 346 -23.40 -6.91 -8.37
CA PRO A 346 -24.50 -6.64 -7.46
C PRO A 346 -24.00 -6.25 -6.07
N VAL A 347 -24.60 -5.20 -5.50
CA VAL A 347 -24.27 -4.68 -4.17
C VAL A 347 -25.53 -4.68 -3.31
N TYR A 348 -25.41 -5.05 -2.04
CA TYR A 348 -26.49 -4.80 -1.09
C TYR A 348 -26.56 -3.31 -0.81
N PHE A 349 -27.62 -2.65 -1.27
CA PHE A 349 -27.82 -1.21 -1.10
C PHE A 349 -29.06 -0.95 -0.26
N ARG A 350 -28.88 -0.42 0.94
CA ARG A 350 -29.95 0.02 1.82
C ARG A 350 -29.90 1.52 2.01
N ASN A 351 -30.84 2.21 1.38
CA ASN A 351 -31.02 3.65 1.52
C ASN A 351 -32.44 3.94 2.01
N GLN A 352 -32.56 4.78 3.04
CA GLN A 352 -33.84 5.16 3.61
C GLN A 352 -33.87 6.66 3.90
N PRO A 353 -34.98 7.37 3.64
CA PRO A 353 -35.11 8.82 3.88
C PRO A 353 -35.31 9.12 5.37
N LEU A 354 -34.37 8.72 6.21
CA LEU A 354 -34.29 8.97 7.64
C LEU A 354 -33.32 10.11 7.96
N GLY A 355 -33.30 10.55 9.20
CA GLY A 355 -32.45 11.64 9.64
C GLY A 355 -30.96 11.28 9.78
N CYS A 356 -30.64 9.98 9.90
CA CYS A 356 -29.29 9.51 10.24
C CYS A 356 -29.09 8.06 9.81
N THR A 357 -27.89 7.68 9.37
CA THR A 357 -27.51 6.29 9.07
C THR A 357 -27.54 5.41 10.32
N GLY A 358 -27.20 5.96 11.50
CA GLY A 358 -27.31 5.25 12.77
C GLY A 358 -28.70 4.68 13.05
N THR A 359 -29.77 5.36 12.61
CA THR A 359 -31.15 4.87 12.71
C THR A 359 -31.38 3.61 11.86
N ILE A 360 -30.84 3.61 10.64
CA ILE A 360 -30.93 2.45 9.73
C ILE A 360 -30.20 1.25 10.33
N ILE A 361 -29.01 1.47 10.86
CA ILE A 361 -28.18 0.42 11.46
C ILE A 361 -28.88 -0.18 12.68
N TYR A 362 -29.51 0.64 13.54
CA TYR A 362 -30.30 0.13 14.66
C TYR A 362 -31.43 -0.79 14.19
N GLN A 363 -32.19 -0.40 13.14
CA GLN A 363 -33.20 -1.28 12.56
C GLN A 363 -32.59 -2.61 12.09
N MET A 364 -31.38 -2.58 11.51
CA MET A 364 -30.70 -3.80 11.07
C MET A 364 -30.27 -4.70 12.24
N TYR A 365 -29.89 -4.13 13.40
CA TYR A 365 -29.68 -4.90 14.63
C TYR A 365 -30.95 -5.66 15.04
N MET A 366 -32.08 -4.96 15.03
CA MET A 366 -33.38 -5.55 15.38
C MET A 366 -33.80 -6.65 14.39
N GLU A 367 -33.65 -6.39 13.09
CA GLU A 367 -33.95 -7.37 12.03
C GLU A 367 -33.10 -8.64 12.12
N LYS A 368 -31.85 -8.52 12.58
CA LYS A 368 -30.93 -9.65 12.74
C LYS A 368 -31.00 -10.31 14.11
N GLY A 369 -31.76 -9.75 15.06
CA GLY A 369 -31.85 -10.25 16.42
C GLY A 369 -30.53 -10.15 17.19
N VAL A 370 -29.68 -9.18 16.86
CA VAL A 370 -28.40 -8.93 17.55
C VAL A 370 -28.65 -7.97 18.70
N GLU A 371 -28.20 -8.32 19.89
CA GLU A 371 -28.30 -7.47 21.07
C GLU A 371 -27.46 -6.20 20.92
N VAL A 372 -28.04 -5.04 21.22
CA VAL A 372 -27.36 -3.75 21.18
C VAL A 372 -26.71 -3.49 22.54
N THR A 373 -25.37 -3.48 22.60
CA THR A 373 -24.63 -3.15 23.81
C THR A 373 -24.79 -1.67 24.17
N PRO A 374 -24.64 -1.27 25.46
CA PRO A 374 -24.69 0.14 25.85
C PRO A 374 -23.72 1.04 25.07
N GLN A 375 -22.54 0.54 24.73
CA GLN A 375 -21.58 1.27 23.91
C GLN A 375 -22.10 1.53 22.49
N MET A 376 -22.61 0.50 21.81
CA MET A 376 -23.16 0.65 20.45
C MET A 376 -24.42 1.51 20.46
N ALA A 377 -25.25 1.38 21.49
CA ALA A 377 -26.42 2.23 21.68
C ALA A 377 -26.05 3.70 21.83
N GLY A 378 -25.04 3.98 22.66
CA GLY A 378 -24.54 5.35 22.85
C GLY A 378 -23.98 5.97 21.57
N LEU A 379 -23.20 5.22 20.81
CA LEU A 379 -22.62 5.68 19.53
C LEU A 379 -23.73 6.00 18.51
N MET A 380 -24.69 5.09 18.30
CA MET A 380 -25.82 5.32 17.39
C MET A 380 -26.74 6.45 17.87
N CYS A 381 -26.97 6.58 19.16
CA CYS A 381 -27.74 7.69 19.72
C CYS A 381 -27.02 9.03 19.44
N ALA A 382 -25.73 9.12 19.70
CA ALA A 382 -24.92 10.31 19.42
C ALA A 382 -24.98 10.71 17.93
N ALA A 383 -24.88 9.74 17.03
CA ALA A 383 -25.03 9.94 15.60
C ALA A 383 -26.39 10.57 15.23
N ILE A 384 -27.48 10.02 15.78
CA ILE A 384 -28.83 10.54 15.53
C ILE A 384 -28.98 11.97 16.09
N LEU A 385 -28.48 12.24 17.29
CA LEU A 385 -28.56 13.56 17.91
C LEU A 385 -27.77 14.61 17.14
N SER A 386 -26.60 14.23 16.61
CA SER A 386 -25.76 15.10 15.79
C SER A 386 -26.46 15.47 14.47
N ASP A 387 -26.84 14.49 13.66
CA ASP A 387 -27.43 14.69 12.33
C ASP A 387 -28.81 15.35 12.36
N THR A 388 -29.57 15.08 13.40
CA THR A 388 -30.90 15.66 13.56
C THR A 388 -30.91 16.98 14.34
N LEU A 389 -29.74 17.48 14.76
CA LEU A 389 -29.61 18.67 15.61
C LEU A 389 -30.54 18.59 16.82
N VAL A 390 -30.46 17.48 17.56
CA VAL A 390 -31.33 17.18 18.70
C VAL A 390 -32.81 17.28 18.29
N PHE A 391 -33.16 16.58 17.21
CA PHE A 391 -34.51 16.50 16.63
C PHE A 391 -35.09 17.80 16.03
N ARG A 392 -34.28 18.86 15.89
CA ARG A 392 -34.69 20.15 15.31
C ARG A 392 -34.50 20.23 13.81
N SER A 393 -33.67 19.36 13.24
CA SER A 393 -33.48 19.31 11.79
C SER A 393 -34.78 18.86 11.05
N PRO A 394 -35.14 19.48 9.94
CA PRO A 394 -36.26 19.02 9.11
C PRO A 394 -35.99 17.65 8.45
N THR A 395 -34.77 17.13 8.54
CA THR A 395 -34.43 15.76 8.15
C THR A 395 -34.90 14.74 9.18
N CYS A 396 -35.07 15.16 10.44
CA CYS A 396 -35.48 14.29 11.54
C CYS A 396 -36.87 13.73 11.31
N THR A 397 -37.01 12.42 11.41
CA THR A 397 -38.31 11.72 11.34
C THR A 397 -38.77 11.27 12.73
N GLN A 398 -40.01 10.83 12.86
CA GLN A 398 -40.50 10.24 14.10
C GLN A 398 -39.76 8.92 14.44
N VAL A 399 -39.26 8.23 13.41
CA VAL A 399 -38.45 7.00 13.59
C VAL A 399 -37.11 7.34 14.26
N ASP A 400 -36.44 8.41 13.82
CA ASP A 400 -35.18 8.84 14.43
C ASP A 400 -35.39 9.20 15.91
N LYS A 401 -36.43 9.96 16.24
CA LYS A 401 -36.78 10.32 17.61
C LYS A 401 -36.99 9.12 18.51
N SER A 402 -37.85 8.19 18.07
CA SER A 402 -38.14 7.00 18.86
C SER A 402 -36.91 6.10 19.01
N THR A 403 -36.11 5.94 17.94
CA THR A 403 -34.88 5.17 17.98
C THR A 403 -33.85 5.79 18.94
N ALA A 404 -33.65 7.10 18.89
CA ALA A 404 -32.71 7.78 19.79
C ALA A 404 -33.10 7.63 21.27
N LEU A 405 -34.40 7.71 21.59
CA LEU A 405 -34.88 7.53 22.96
C LEU A 405 -34.65 6.10 23.47
N ILE A 406 -34.92 5.09 22.64
CA ILE A 406 -34.63 3.67 22.98
C ILE A 406 -33.13 3.48 23.21
N LEU A 407 -32.30 4.00 22.31
CA LEU A 407 -30.85 3.90 22.40
C LEU A 407 -30.30 4.63 23.63
N ALA A 408 -30.86 5.79 23.99
CA ALA A 408 -30.50 6.53 25.17
C ALA A 408 -30.80 5.75 26.47
N GLU A 409 -31.95 5.04 26.52
CA GLU A 409 -32.30 4.16 27.62
C GLU A 409 -31.29 2.99 27.76
N ILE A 410 -30.93 2.32 26.65
CA ILE A 410 -29.93 1.25 26.64
C ILE A 410 -28.56 1.79 27.06
N ALA A 411 -28.16 2.96 26.59
CA ALA A 411 -26.89 3.59 26.90
C ALA A 411 -26.86 4.27 28.29
N GLN A 412 -28.01 4.36 28.97
CA GLN A 412 -28.19 5.00 30.29
C GLN A 412 -27.74 6.47 30.30
N ILE A 413 -28.13 7.23 29.27
CA ILE A 413 -27.83 8.67 29.14
C ILE A 413 -29.10 9.51 29.14
N ASP A 414 -29.01 10.72 29.69
CA ASP A 414 -29.99 11.77 29.47
C ASP A 414 -29.70 12.46 28.13
N VAL A 415 -30.67 12.48 27.23
CA VAL A 415 -30.51 13.00 25.86
C VAL A 415 -30.14 14.47 25.82
N GLU A 416 -30.78 15.32 26.68
CA GLU A 416 -30.54 16.75 26.64
C GLU A 416 -29.17 17.11 27.25
N GLU A 417 -28.82 16.50 28.39
CA GLU A 417 -27.55 16.71 29.04
C GLU A 417 -26.37 16.20 28.17
N PHE A 418 -26.53 15.02 27.58
CA PHE A 418 -25.50 14.44 26.70
C PHE A 418 -25.31 15.28 25.44
N ALA A 419 -26.42 15.62 24.73
CA ALA A 419 -26.37 16.46 23.54
C ALA A 419 -25.70 17.81 23.80
N LYS A 420 -26.00 18.45 24.94
CA LYS A 420 -25.34 19.69 25.33
C LYS A 420 -23.83 19.54 25.43
N LYS A 421 -23.34 18.52 26.14
CA LYS A 421 -21.89 18.24 26.26
C LYS A 421 -21.25 17.95 24.93
N MET A 422 -21.92 17.16 24.06
CA MET A 422 -21.44 16.79 22.74
C MET A 422 -21.27 18.02 21.82
N PHE A 423 -22.28 18.91 21.76
CA PHE A 423 -22.19 20.12 20.95
C PHE A 423 -21.24 21.15 21.51
N GLU A 424 -21.15 21.28 22.86
CA GLU A 424 -20.13 22.13 23.51
C GLU A 424 -18.70 21.67 23.15
N ALA A 425 -18.45 20.37 23.09
CA ALA A 425 -17.17 19.83 22.66
C ALA A 425 -16.89 20.12 21.17
N GLY A 426 -17.93 20.03 20.31
CA GLY A 426 -17.84 20.33 18.87
C GLY A 426 -17.62 21.82 18.58
N SER A 427 -18.23 22.69 19.37
CA SER A 427 -18.20 24.14 19.20
C SER A 427 -17.00 24.83 19.87
N ASN A 428 -16.02 24.08 20.36
CA ASN A 428 -14.79 24.65 20.89
C ASN A 428 -13.90 25.20 19.77
N PHE A 429 -14.26 26.35 19.21
CA PHE A 429 -13.56 27.03 18.13
C PHE A 429 -12.29 27.76 18.56
N ALA A 430 -12.04 27.91 19.88
CA ALA A 430 -10.92 28.69 20.39
C ALA A 430 -9.54 28.15 19.98
N ASN A 431 -9.41 26.86 19.88
CA ASN A 431 -8.15 26.17 19.57
C ASN A 431 -8.02 25.76 18.09
N LYS A 432 -8.97 26.14 17.22
CA LYS A 432 -8.96 25.83 15.79
C LYS A 432 -8.52 27.02 14.97
N THR A 433 -7.80 26.79 13.90
CA THR A 433 -7.55 27.80 12.88
C THR A 433 -8.83 28.11 12.12
N GLU A 434 -8.89 29.26 11.46
CA GLU A 434 -10.02 29.67 10.63
C GLU A 434 -10.26 28.70 9.47
N GLU A 435 -9.18 28.17 8.89
CA GLU A 435 -9.26 27.16 7.83
C GLU A 435 -9.86 25.84 8.34
N GLU A 436 -9.47 25.40 9.53
CA GLU A 436 -10.04 24.21 10.17
C GLU A 436 -11.52 24.39 10.48
N ILE A 437 -11.94 25.59 10.93
CA ILE A 437 -13.35 25.88 11.21
C ILE A 437 -14.17 25.82 9.92
N LEU A 438 -13.71 26.47 8.83
CA LEU A 438 -14.41 26.51 7.55
C LEU A 438 -14.49 25.14 6.87
N ASN A 439 -13.49 24.27 7.06
CA ASN A 439 -13.43 22.95 6.47
C ASN A 439 -14.08 21.84 7.33
N GLN A 440 -14.53 22.11 8.53
CA GLN A 440 -15.05 21.12 9.48
C GLN A 440 -16.26 20.34 8.92
N ASP A 441 -17.23 21.05 8.29
CA ASP A 441 -18.34 20.44 7.55
C ASP A 441 -18.56 21.21 6.24
N PHE A 442 -17.57 21.04 5.33
CA PHE A 442 -17.57 21.69 4.04
C PHE A 442 -17.91 20.69 2.93
N LYS A 443 -18.85 21.06 2.04
CA LYS A 443 -19.23 20.26 0.88
C LYS A 443 -19.32 21.13 -0.39
N ILE A 444 -18.94 20.55 -1.53
CA ILE A 444 -18.99 21.20 -2.85
C ILE A 444 -20.19 20.65 -3.61
N PHE A 445 -20.88 21.55 -4.34
CA PHE A 445 -22.04 21.26 -5.14
C PHE A 445 -21.88 21.85 -6.54
N HIS A 446 -22.53 21.22 -7.52
CA HIS A 446 -22.57 21.67 -8.91
C HIS A 446 -24.01 21.84 -9.34
N SER A 447 -24.33 22.96 -9.99
CA SER A 447 -25.66 23.21 -10.55
C SER A 447 -25.51 24.14 -11.75
N GLY A 448 -25.98 23.72 -12.94
CA GLY A 448 -25.69 24.43 -14.20
C GLY A 448 -24.20 24.60 -14.40
N ASP A 449 -23.79 25.81 -14.76
CA ASP A 449 -22.38 26.19 -14.95
C ASP A 449 -21.66 26.59 -13.66
N TYR A 450 -22.35 26.54 -12.51
CA TYR A 450 -21.78 26.98 -11.23
C TYR A 450 -21.28 25.85 -10.36
N THR A 451 -20.10 26.07 -9.79
CA THR A 451 -19.53 25.26 -8.71
C THR A 451 -19.52 26.08 -7.43
N PHE A 452 -20.21 25.62 -6.39
CA PHE A 452 -20.29 26.35 -5.14
C PHE A 452 -20.00 25.46 -3.91
N GLY A 453 -19.36 26.06 -2.92
CA GLY A 453 -19.07 25.42 -1.65
C GLY A 453 -20.06 25.86 -0.57
N VAL A 454 -20.41 24.94 0.32
CA VAL A 454 -21.20 25.27 1.53
C VAL A 454 -20.53 24.67 2.75
N SER A 455 -20.16 25.52 3.70
CA SER A 455 -19.72 25.16 5.03
C SER A 455 -20.86 25.33 6.04
N GLN A 456 -21.02 24.41 6.98
CA GLN A 456 -21.97 24.56 8.08
C GLN A 456 -21.22 24.52 9.41
N ILE A 457 -21.42 25.57 10.20
CA ILE A 457 -20.84 25.75 11.53
C ILE A 457 -22.01 25.91 12.50
N SER A 458 -22.16 24.96 13.41
CA SER A 458 -23.28 24.92 14.36
C SER A 458 -22.78 25.16 15.78
N ALA A 459 -23.48 25.98 16.56
CA ALA A 459 -23.24 26.17 17.97
C ALA A 459 -24.54 26.36 18.76
N LEU A 460 -24.45 26.19 20.06
CA LEU A 460 -25.58 26.39 20.98
C LEU A 460 -25.79 27.87 21.36
N SER A 461 -24.87 28.76 20.99
CA SER A 461 -24.89 30.15 21.38
C SER A 461 -24.57 31.09 20.23
N ARG A 462 -25.45 32.08 20.02
CA ARG A 462 -25.20 33.14 19.03
C ARG A 462 -23.91 33.91 19.30
N THR A 463 -23.59 34.17 20.57
CA THR A 463 -22.36 34.87 20.95
C THR A 463 -21.08 34.14 20.51
N GLU A 464 -21.14 32.81 20.46
CA GLU A 464 -20.03 31.98 19.98
C GLU A 464 -19.90 32.09 18.48
N LEU A 465 -21.02 32.01 17.74
CA LEU A 465 -21.07 32.20 16.30
C LEU A 465 -20.60 33.60 15.86
N ASP A 466 -20.90 34.64 16.63
CA ASP A 466 -20.44 36.00 16.33
C ASP A 466 -18.89 36.12 16.40
N LYS A 467 -18.28 35.42 17.37
CA LYS A 467 -16.80 35.33 17.46
C LYS A 467 -16.23 34.55 16.25
N VAL A 468 -16.86 33.47 15.87
CA VAL A 468 -16.46 32.69 14.70
C VAL A 468 -16.60 33.52 13.43
N GLN A 469 -17.72 34.22 13.25
CA GLN A 469 -17.95 35.10 12.12
C GLN A 469 -16.81 36.11 11.94
N ALA A 470 -16.45 36.80 13.02
CA ALA A 470 -15.38 37.82 12.99
C ALA A 470 -14.02 37.23 12.52
N ARG A 471 -13.76 35.94 12.82
CA ARG A 471 -12.53 35.25 12.44
C ARG A 471 -12.56 34.75 10.98
N VAL A 472 -13.68 34.19 10.53
CA VAL A 472 -13.73 33.51 9.22
C VAL A 472 -14.05 34.44 8.05
N VAL A 473 -14.79 35.54 8.26
CA VAL A 473 -15.15 36.49 7.20
C VAL A 473 -13.94 36.98 6.37
N PRO A 474 -12.79 37.36 6.99
CA PRO A 474 -11.63 37.83 6.23
C PRO A 474 -11.00 36.78 5.28
N LEU A 475 -11.34 35.51 5.46
CA LEU A 475 -10.76 34.39 4.71
C LEU A 475 -11.66 33.84 3.61
N LEU A 476 -12.92 34.28 3.54
CA LEU A 476 -13.89 33.71 2.60
C LEU A 476 -13.46 33.87 1.16
N ASP A 477 -13.01 35.07 0.75
CA ASP A 477 -12.57 35.36 -0.62
C ASP A 477 -11.35 34.53 -1.01
N LYS A 478 -10.39 34.38 -0.08
CA LYS A 478 -9.21 33.55 -0.29
C LYS A 478 -9.59 32.07 -0.47
N MET A 479 -10.43 31.53 0.40
CA MET A 479 -10.89 30.14 0.33
C MET A 479 -11.69 29.86 -0.95
N GLN A 480 -12.56 30.80 -1.37
CA GLN A 480 -13.32 30.69 -2.59
C GLN A 480 -12.40 30.52 -3.82
N VAL A 481 -11.36 31.37 -3.91
CA VAL A 481 -10.38 31.31 -5.00
C VAL A 481 -9.52 30.04 -4.94
N GLU A 482 -8.99 29.69 -3.79
CA GLU A 482 -8.14 28.48 -3.61
C GLU A 482 -8.86 27.20 -3.96
N LYS A 483 -10.15 27.11 -3.66
CA LYS A 483 -10.99 25.94 -3.98
C LYS A 483 -11.63 26.01 -5.38
N GLN A 484 -11.32 27.05 -6.18
CA GLN A 484 -11.84 27.26 -7.53
C GLN A 484 -13.38 27.22 -7.57
N LEU A 485 -14.02 27.93 -6.64
CA LEU A 485 -15.48 28.03 -6.53
C LEU A 485 -15.98 29.33 -7.15
N ASP A 486 -17.13 29.29 -7.80
CA ASP A 486 -17.84 30.48 -8.23
C ASP A 486 -18.43 31.22 -7.03
N MET A 487 -18.90 30.47 -6.04
CA MET A 487 -19.50 30.99 -4.81
C MET A 487 -19.14 30.13 -3.61
N LEU A 488 -19.02 30.77 -2.45
CA LEU A 488 -18.86 30.13 -1.16
C LEU A 488 -19.94 30.63 -0.20
N PHE A 489 -20.67 29.72 0.44
CA PHE A 489 -21.65 30.01 1.46
C PHE A 489 -21.20 29.40 2.79
N VAL A 490 -21.38 30.14 3.88
CA VAL A 490 -21.10 29.62 5.23
C VAL A 490 -22.33 29.84 6.12
N MET A 491 -22.90 28.75 6.60
CA MET A 491 -24.00 28.72 7.54
C MET A 491 -23.48 28.83 8.97
N LEU A 492 -23.76 29.90 9.66
CA LEU A 492 -23.54 30.05 11.10
C LEU A 492 -24.85 29.72 11.81
N THR A 493 -25.03 28.46 12.21
CA THR A 493 -26.30 27.90 12.67
C THR A 493 -26.39 27.91 14.18
N ASP A 494 -27.33 28.71 14.71
CA ASP A 494 -27.74 28.72 16.12
C ASP A 494 -28.81 27.64 16.33
N ILE A 495 -28.41 26.54 16.98
CA ILE A 495 -29.26 25.35 17.15
C ILE A 495 -30.44 25.67 18.08
N LEU A 496 -30.20 26.45 19.16
CA LEU A 496 -31.22 26.75 20.15
C LEU A 496 -32.32 27.70 19.62
N ASN A 497 -31.92 28.69 18.80
CA ASN A 497 -32.85 29.65 18.21
C ASN A 497 -33.34 29.23 16.80
N GLU A 498 -33.00 28.03 16.36
CA GLU A 498 -33.38 27.48 15.05
C GLU A 498 -33.20 28.49 13.90
N SER A 499 -32.00 29.07 13.81
CA SER A 499 -31.71 30.13 12.84
C SER A 499 -30.28 30.04 12.33
N THR A 500 -30.07 30.48 11.08
CA THR A 500 -28.74 30.54 10.47
C THR A 500 -28.44 31.97 10.01
N TYR A 501 -27.28 32.47 10.37
CA TYR A 501 -26.74 33.64 9.70
C TYR A 501 -25.86 33.17 8.55
N LEU A 502 -26.32 33.45 7.31
CA LEU A 502 -25.65 33.00 6.09
C LEU A 502 -24.72 34.10 5.61
N ILE A 503 -23.41 33.84 5.65
CA ILE A 503 -22.38 34.68 5.05
C ILE A 503 -21.85 34.04 3.78
N TYR A 504 -21.28 34.83 2.87
CA TYR A 504 -20.92 34.33 1.55
C TYR A 504 -19.81 35.16 0.90
N SER A 505 -19.16 34.57 -0.13
CA SER A 505 -18.20 35.17 -1.04
C SER A 505 -18.51 34.72 -2.49
N GLY A 506 -18.14 35.54 -3.46
CA GLY A 506 -18.40 35.34 -4.90
C GLY A 506 -19.35 36.39 -5.46
N ALA A 507 -19.14 36.78 -6.72
CA ALA A 507 -19.80 37.91 -7.36
C ALA A 507 -21.34 37.85 -7.30
N GLU A 508 -21.94 36.67 -7.45
CA GLU A 508 -23.39 36.44 -7.45
C GLU A 508 -23.97 35.87 -6.16
N ALA A 509 -23.11 35.49 -5.21
CA ALA A 509 -23.53 34.79 -3.99
C ALA A 509 -24.60 35.58 -3.20
N ALA A 510 -24.41 36.89 -3.02
CA ALA A 510 -25.35 37.75 -2.32
C ALA A 510 -26.71 37.84 -3.03
N SER A 511 -26.72 37.94 -4.34
CA SER A 511 -27.94 38.00 -5.17
C SER A 511 -28.72 36.69 -5.12
N ILE A 512 -28.01 35.55 -5.26
CA ILE A 512 -28.61 34.22 -5.20
C ILE A 512 -29.19 33.94 -3.83
N ALA A 513 -28.44 34.21 -2.75
CA ALA A 513 -28.92 34.03 -1.38
C ALA A 513 -30.16 34.90 -1.06
N ALA A 514 -30.16 36.15 -1.49
CA ALA A 514 -31.29 37.07 -1.31
C ALA A 514 -32.56 36.59 -2.09
N SER A 515 -32.36 36.14 -3.34
CA SER A 515 -33.48 35.63 -4.19
C SER A 515 -34.05 34.32 -3.61
N ALA A 516 -33.19 33.40 -3.16
CA ALA A 516 -33.60 32.11 -2.61
C ALA A 516 -34.56 32.22 -1.40
N TYR A 517 -34.43 33.31 -0.63
CA TYR A 517 -35.26 33.51 0.57
C TYR A 517 -36.16 34.74 0.53
N ASN A 518 -36.31 35.40 -0.62
CA ASN A 518 -37.06 36.65 -0.77
C ASN A 518 -36.66 37.72 0.25
N LEU A 519 -35.37 37.89 0.48
CA LEU A 519 -34.80 38.85 1.44
C LEU A 519 -34.05 39.96 0.71
N PRO A 520 -33.89 41.14 1.32
CA PRO A 520 -33.04 42.17 0.77
C PRO A 520 -31.58 41.69 0.63
N GLN A 521 -30.93 42.06 -0.46
CA GLN A 521 -29.51 41.78 -0.65
C GLN A 521 -28.68 42.53 0.37
N SER A 522 -27.75 41.83 1.02
CA SER A 522 -26.80 42.39 1.99
C SER A 522 -25.40 41.93 1.62
N ARG A 523 -24.38 42.74 1.89
CA ARG A 523 -22.96 42.36 1.69
C ARG A 523 -22.42 41.55 2.86
N ASP A 524 -22.98 41.75 4.06
CA ASP A 524 -22.44 41.19 5.32
C ASP A 524 -23.06 39.82 5.64
N GLY A 525 -24.07 39.39 4.87
CA GLY A 525 -24.84 38.16 5.11
C GLY A 525 -26.31 38.41 5.39
N ILE A 526 -27.10 37.34 5.51
CA ILE A 526 -28.54 37.38 5.76
C ILE A 526 -28.94 36.45 6.90
N MET A 527 -29.93 36.86 7.69
CA MET A 527 -30.49 36.03 8.78
C MET A 527 -31.64 35.18 8.24
N LEU A 528 -31.48 33.87 8.33
CA LEU A 528 -32.47 32.89 7.90
C LEU A 528 -33.13 32.25 9.14
N LYS A 529 -34.31 32.67 9.48
CA LYS A 529 -35.10 32.12 10.61
C LYS A 529 -35.74 30.79 10.18
N GLY A 530 -35.67 29.77 11.06
CA GLY A 530 -36.18 28.44 10.82
C GLY A 530 -35.31 27.60 9.85
N VAL A 531 -34.15 28.10 9.43
CA VAL A 531 -33.21 27.38 8.55
C VAL A 531 -32.04 26.85 9.39
N VAL A 532 -31.97 25.54 9.53
CA VAL A 532 -30.92 24.84 10.30
C VAL A 532 -30.28 23.68 9.50
N SER A 533 -30.85 23.36 8.34
CA SER A 533 -30.38 22.24 7.54
C SER A 533 -29.85 22.70 6.18
N ARG A 534 -28.54 22.45 5.96
CA ARG A 534 -27.92 22.62 4.63
C ARG A 534 -28.64 21.81 3.57
N LYS A 535 -28.88 20.51 3.85
CA LYS A 535 -29.37 19.51 2.91
C LYS A 535 -30.83 19.77 2.45
N LYS A 536 -31.72 20.11 3.35
CA LYS A 536 -33.16 20.25 3.06
C LYS A 536 -33.64 21.68 2.88
N GLN A 537 -32.94 22.65 3.44
CA GLN A 537 -33.44 24.02 3.49
C GLN A 537 -32.55 25.03 2.75
N LEU A 538 -31.21 24.84 2.71
CA LEU A 538 -30.35 25.79 2.01
C LEU A 538 -30.09 25.35 0.55
N ILE A 539 -29.56 24.15 0.34
CA ILE A 539 -29.15 23.68 -0.98
C ILE A 539 -30.29 23.66 -2.00
N PRO A 540 -31.50 23.15 -1.71
CA PRO A 540 -32.57 23.15 -2.67
C PRO A 540 -32.97 24.56 -3.14
N GLU A 541 -33.04 25.52 -2.22
CA GLU A 541 -33.41 26.91 -2.55
C GLU A 541 -32.31 27.60 -3.39
N LEU A 542 -31.04 27.40 -3.09
CA LEU A 542 -29.95 27.92 -3.90
C LEU A 542 -29.97 27.32 -5.32
N ILE A 543 -30.14 26.00 -5.43
CA ILE A 543 -30.19 25.30 -6.73
C ILE A 543 -31.40 25.76 -7.56
N ASN A 544 -32.56 25.96 -6.95
CA ASN A 544 -33.73 26.46 -7.64
C ASN A 544 -33.45 27.81 -8.31
N VAL A 545 -32.88 28.75 -7.56
CA VAL A 545 -32.54 30.08 -8.10
C VAL A 545 -31.42 30.03 -9.15
N ILE A 546 -30.44 29.15 -8.99
CA ILE A 546 -29.35 28.97 -9.97
C ILE A 546 -29.93 28.42 -11.30
N ASN A 547 -30.84 27.46 -11.24
CA ASN A 547 -31.41 26.85 -12.45
C ASN A 547 -32.44 27.73 -13.16
N GLU A 548 -33.00 28.76 -12.50
CA GLU A 548 -33.89 29.75 -13.08
C GLU A 548 -33.16 30.90 -13.81
N ARG A 549 -31.85 30.98 -13.69
CA ARG A 549 -30.98 31.99 -14.35
C ARG A 549 -30.37 31.47 -15.62
#